data_ae9b9585000575030b3bcf65e3f4dc07
#
_entry.id   ae9b9585000575030b3bcf65e3f4dc07
#
_cell.length_a   1.000
_cell.length_b   1.000
_cell.length_c   1.000
_cell.angle_alpha   90.00
_cell.angle_beta   90.00
_cell.angle_gamma   90.00
#
_symmetry.space_group_name_H-M   'P 1'
#
loop_
_entity.id
_entity.type
_entity.pdbx_description
1 polymer ?
#
loop_
_entity_poly.entity_id
_entity_poly.type
_entity_poly.pdbx_seq_one_letter_code
_entity_poly.pdbx_strand_id
1 'polypeptide(L)'
;YLGELERMTQFKDKSSKQETVSAGLLTYPPLMVADIILYNTDFVPVGEDQKQHMELTRDFVQRFNNKYGKGNKILSMPEPMIPEDGGRIMSIQDPTSKMSKSDKNTKGYISLLDEPKVIRKKIKSAVTDSSGIIEYDKENKPGISNLLTIFSAFTDKSIDELVKEFAGSGYGNFKEKLADAIIAELEPMQIRYYELLSSKELDDILDAGAKQANAVASETLRRMETAIGLHR
;
A
#
# COMPACT_ATOMS: atom_id res chain seq x y z
N TYR A 1 -12.96 -19.55 -10.24
CA TYR A 1 -13.84 -20.55 -9.61
C TYR A 1 -14.21 -20.12 -8.20
N LEU A 2 -15.48 -20.38 -7.77
CA LEU A 2 -15.97 -19.98 -6.44
C LEU A 2 -15.06 -20.51 -5.31
N GLY A 3 -14.70 -21.79 -5.35
CA GLY A 3 -13.84 -22.38 -4.33
C GLY A 3 -12.42 -21.80 -4.24
N GLU A 4 -11.91 -21.10 -5.25
CA GLU A 4 -10.64 -20.36 -5.17
C GLU A 4 -10.82 -19.11 -4.31
N LEU A 5 -11.93 -18.40 -4.50
CA LEU A 5 -12.25 -17.19 -3.74
C LEU A 5 -12.54 -17.50 -2.26
N GLU A 6 -13.28 -18.57 -2.01
CA GLU A 6 -13.59 -19.02 -0.64
C GLU A 6 -12.35 -19.50 0.13
N ARG A 7 -11.30 -19.97 -0.56
CA ARG A 7 -10.04 -20.39 0.06
C ARG A 7 -9.09 -19.25 0.34
N MET A 8 -9.33 -18.03 -0.15
CA MET A 8 -8.46 -16.90 0.10
C MET A 8 -8.38 -16.56 1.59
N THR A 9 -7.17 -16.35 2.10
CA THR A 9 -6.90 -16.05 3.51
C THR A 9 -7.69 -14.84 3.98
N GLN A 10 -7.69 -13.76 3.20
CA GLN A 10 -8.44 -12.55 3.56
C GLN A 10 -9.96 -12.76 3.61
N PHE A 11 -10.51 -13.63 2.75
CA PHE A 11 -11.93 -13.99 2.83
C PHE A 11 -12.22 -14.73 4.13
N LYS A 12 -11.43 -15.74 4.47
CA LYS A 12 -11.60 -16.52 5.71
C LYS A 12 -11.48 -15.65 6.95
N ASP A 13 -10.44 -14.79 7.02
CA ASP A 13 -10.18 -13.94 8.17
C ASP A 13 -11.28 -12.88 8.41
N LYS A 14 -11.81 -12.33 7.33
CA LYS A 14 -12.85 -11.29 7.42
C LYS A 14 -14.24 -11.89 7.62
N SER A 15 -14.54 -13.02 6.95
CA SER A 15 -15.84 -13.70 7.07
C SER A 15 -16.06 -14.27 8.49
N SER A 16 -14.99 -14.79 9.12
CA SER A 16 -15.07 -15.32 10.49
C SER A 16 -15.35 -14.26 11.57
N LYS A 17 -15.17 -12.99 11.26
CA LYS A 17 -15.36 -11.85 12.18
C LYS A 17 -16.69 -11.10 11.98
N GLN A 18 -17.51 -11.54 11.03
CA GLN A 18 -18.77 -10.90 10.68
C GLN A 18 -19.94 -11.86 10.85
N GLU A 19 -21.06 -11.38 11.39
CA GLU A 19 -22.30 -12.16 11.48
C GLU A 19 -22.92 -12.42 10.09
N THR A 20 -22.76 -11.48 9.18
CA THR A 20 -23.23 -11.59 7.79
C THR A 20 -22.10 -11.27 6.83
N VAL A 21 -21.86 -12.16 5.86
CA VAL A 21 -20.81 -12.01 4.85
C VAL A 21 -21.43 -11.46 3.57
N SER A 22 -20.95 -10.27 3.15
CA SER A 22 -21.45 -9.66 1.90
C SER A 22 -20.84 -10.35 0.67
N ALA A 23 -21.60 -10.37 -0.44
CA ALA A 23 -21.09 -10.84 -1.73
C ALA A 23 -19.84 -10.06 -2.17
N GLY A 24 -19.76 -8.75 -1.83
CA GLY A 24 -18.61 -7.91 -2.13
C GLY A 24 -17.29 -8.44 -1.52
N LEU A 25 -17.35 -9.06 -0.32
CA LEU A 25 -16.17 -9.67 0.29
C LEU A 25 -15.65 -10.86 -0.51
N LEU A 26 -16.52 -11.60 -1.18
CA LEU A 26 -16.14 -12.72 -2.04
C LEU A 26 -15.68 -12.26 -3.43
N THR A 27 -16.24 -11.16 -3.96
CA THR A 27 -16.06 -10.75 -5.35
C THR A 27 -15.04 -9.64 -5.57
N TYR A 28 -14.51 -8.99 -4.51
CA TYR A 28 -13.47 -7.98 -4.70
C TYR A 28 -12.14 -8.51 -5.26
N PRO A 29 -11.69 -9.76 -4.97
CA PRO A 29 -10.46 -10.27 -5.60
C PRO A 29 -10.53 -10.35 -7.12
N PRO A 30 -11.62 -10.84 -7.76
CA PRO A 30 -11.82 -10.74 -9.20
C PRO A 30 -11.82 -9.32 -9.75
N LEU A 31 -12.31 -8.32 -9.00
CA LEU A 31 -12.22 -6.93 -9.40
C LEU A 31 -10.76 -6.46 -9.45
N MET A 32 -9.96 -6.81 -8.44
CA MET A 32 -8.51 -6.52 -8.46
C MET A 32 -7.81 -7.21 -9.63
N VAL A 33 -8.17 -8.45 -9.97
CA VAL A 33 -7.67 -9.12 -11.19
C VAL A 33 -7.99 -8.29 -12.42
N ALA A 34 -9.23 -7.81 -12.57
CA ALA A 34 -9.64 -6.97 -13.71
C ALA A 34 -8.85 -5.66 -13.77
N ASP A 35 -8.66 -4.97 -12.62
CA ASP A 35 -7.90 -3.72 -12.53
C ASP A 35 -6.45 -3.89 -12.99
N ILE A 36 -5.85 -5.06 -12.78
CA ILE A 36 -4.48 -5.36 -13.21
C ILE A 36 -4.42 -5.71 -14.70
N ILE A 37 -5.25 -6.64 -15.15
CA ILE A 37 -5.13 -7.21 -16.50
C ILE A 37 -5.59 -6.26 -17.61
N LEU A 38 -6.57 -5.38 -17.33
CA LEU A 38 -7.09 -4.44 -18.32
C LEU A 38 -6.05 -3.46 -18.85
N TYR A 39 -5.01 -3.17 -18.05
CA TYR A 39 -3.96 -2.21 -18.40
C TYR A 39 -2.66 -2.87 -18.91
N ASN A 40 -2.66 -4.18 -19.20
CA ASN A 40 -1.48 -4.95 -19.62
C ASN A 40 -0.29 -4.75 -18.67
N THR A 41 -0.55 -4.71 -17.37
CA THR A 41 0.43 -4.40 -16.33
C THR A 41 1.55 -5.45 -16.29
N ASP A 42 2.80 -5.01 -16.31
CA ASP A 42 3.97 -5.89 -16.16
C ASP A 42 4.35 -6.06 -14.69
N PHE A 43 4.33 -4.98 -13.89
CA PHE A 43 4.72 -4.98 -12.48
C PHE A 43 3.66 -4.33 -11.60
N VAL A 44 3.36 -4.96 -10.47
CA VAL A 44 2.38 -4.47 -9.48
C VAL A 44 3.06 -4.29 -8.13
N PRO A 45 3.31 -3.05 -7.69
CA PRO A 45 3.80 -2.80 -6.33
C PRO A 45 2.73 -3.18 -5.30
N VAL A 46 3.02 -4.16 -4.46
CA VAL A 46 2.08 -4.69 -3.46
C VAL A 46 2.79 -5.01 -2.16
N GLY A 47 2.06 -4.95 -1.04
CA GLY A 47 2.52 -5.52 0.22
C GLY A 47 2.39 -7.05 0.23
N GLU A 48 3.10 -7.71 1.17
CA GLU A 48 3.08 -9.17 1.32
C GLU A 48 1.66 -9.74 1.51
N ASP A 49 0.75 -8.97 2.13
CA ASP A 49 -0.65 -9.34 2.34
C ASP A 49 -1.47 -9.43 1.03
N GLN A 50 -0.95 -8.89 -0.08
CA GLN A 50 -1.60 -8.95 -1.40
C GLN A 50 -1.02 -10.05 -2.31
N LYS A 51 -0.03 -10.80 -1.85
CA LYS A 51 0.63 -11.84 -2.64
C LYS A 51 -0.37 -12.86 -3.20
N GLN A 52 -1.33 -13.31 -2.38
CA GLN A 52 -2.34 -14.27 -2.81
C GLN A 52 -3.28 -13.71 -3.91
N HIS A 53 -3.56 -12.41 -3.90
CA HIS A 53 -4.31 -11.77 -4.99
C HIS A 53 -3.50 -11.74 -6.29
N MET A 54 -2.19 -11.54 -6.20
CA MET A 54 -1.31 -11.63 -7.37
C MET A 54 -1.23 -13.06 -7.92
N GLU A 55 -1.19 -14.07 -7.05
CA GLU A 55 -1.27 -15.48 -7.47
C GLU A 55 -2.58 -15.76 -8.21
N LEU A 56 -3.73 -15.32 -7.67
CA LEU A 56 -5.03 -15.43 -8.34
C LEU A 56 -5.01 -14.76 -9.72
N THR A 57 -4.40 -13.57 -9.83
CA THR A 57 -4.30 -12.84 -11.11
C THR A 57 -3.47 -13.63 -12.12
N ARG A 58 -2.32 -14.14 -11.73
CA ARG A 58 -1.42 -14.93 -12.58
C ARG A 58 -2.07 -16.23 -13.04
N ASP A 59 -2.76 -16.93 -12.15
CA ASP A 59 -3.52 -18.14 -12.46
C ASP A 59 -4.64 -17.85 -13.46
N PHE A 60 -5.33 -16.74 -13.31
CA PHE A 60 -6.35 -16.30 -14.27
C PHE A 60 -5.72 -16.04 -15.65
N VAL A 61 -4.65 -15.27 -15.73
CA VAL A 61 -3.96 -14.96 -16.98
C VAL A 61 -3.46 -16.23 -17.67
N GLN A 62 -2.83 -17.13 -16.93
CA GLN A 62 -2.35 -18.39 -17.47
C GLN A 62 -3.48 -19.25 -18.05
N ARG A 63 -4.58 -19.39 -17.29
CA ARG A 63 -5.76 -20.15 -17.75
C ARG A 63 -6.41 -19.52 -18.96
N PHE A 64 -6.54 -18.20 -18.98
CA PHE A 64 -7.14 -17.47 -20.11
C PHE A 64 -6.31 -17.65 -21.38
N ASN A 65 -5.01 -17.40 -21.30
CA ASN A 65 -4.11 -17.56 -22.44
C ASN A 65 -4.06 -19.00 -22.95
N ASN A 66 -4.02 -19.99 -22.07
CA ASN A 66 -4.03 -21.42 -22.47
C ASN A 66 -5.33 -21.81 -23.15
N LYS A 67 -6.48 -21.34 -22.65
CA LYS A 67 -7.78 -21.75 -23.16
C LYS A 67 -8.19 -21.03 -24.45
N TYR A 68 -7.89 -19.73 -24.53
CA TYR A 68 -8.40 -18.87 -25.60
C TYR A 68 -7.31 -18.29 -26.51
N GLY A 69 -6.04 -18.39 -26.12
CA GLY A 69 -4.94 -17.80 -26.86
C GLY A 69 -4.57 -18.52 -28.14
N LYS A 70 -4.94 -19.80 -28.31
CA LYS A 70 -4.57 -20.61 -29.47
C LYS A 70 -3.08 -20.53 -29.80
N GLY A 71 -2.23 -20.53 -28.77
CA GLY A 71 -0.78 -20.38 -28.89
C GLY A 71 -0.27 -18.93 -28.83
N ASN A 72 -1.17 -17.93 -28.80
CA ASN A 72 -0.79 -16.51 -28.65
C ASN A 72 -1.02 -16.04 -27.20
N LYS A 73 -0.21 -15.05 -26.79
CA LYS A 73 -0.33 -14.37 -25.51
C LYS A 73 -1.33 -13.22 -25.66
N ILE A 74 -2.57 -13.37 -25.12
CA ILE A 74 -3.63 -12.34 -25.16
C ILE A 74 -3.46 -11.35 -24.02
N LEU A 75 -3.18 -11.87 -22.81
CA LEU A 75 -2.98 -11.08 -21.58
C LEU A 75 -1.52 -11.15 -21.14
N SER A 76 -0.98 -10.03 -20.67
CA SER A 76 0.34 -9.94 -20.04
C SER A 76 0.32 -10.63 -18.67
N MET A 77 1.42 -11.31 -18.31
CA MET A 77 1.59 -11.95 -17.02
C MET A 77 2.21 -10.95 -16.05
N PRO A 78 1.48 -10.46 -15.04
CA PRO A 78 2.01 -9.48 -14.11
C PRO A 78 2.94 -10.12 -13.07
N GLU A 79 3.96 -9.37 -12.65
CA GLU A 79 4.87 -9.75 -11.58
C GLU A 79 4.65 -8.87 -10.36
N PRO A 80 4.55 -9.44 -9.14
CA PRO A 80 4.48 -8.64 -7.92
C PRO A 80 5.83 -7.97 -7.62
N MET A 81 5.80 -6.70 -7.28
CA MET A 81 6.94 -5.97 -6.70
C MET A 81 6.69 -5.81 -5.21
N ILE A 82 7.30 -6.66 -4.41
CA ILE A 82 7.19 -6.64 -2.95
C ILE A 82 8.49 -6.03 -2.42
N PRO A 83 8.46 -4.86 -1.74
CA PRO A 83 9.66 -4.28 -1.15
C PRO A 83 10.28 -5.22 -0.11
N GLU A 84 11.59 -5.40 -0.16
CA GLU A 84 12.34 -6.19 0.84
C GLU A 84 12.33 -5.51 2.20
N ASP A 85 12.45 -4.17 2.21
CA ASP A 85 12.46 -3.33 3.42
C ASP A 85 11.30 -2.34 3.44
N GLY A 86 10.78 -2.04 4.66
CA GLY A 86 9.74 -1.02 4.87
C GLY A 86 8.32 -1.48 4.54
N GLY A 87 8.11 -2.70 4.05
CA GLY A 87 6.78 -3.20 3.65
C GLY A 87 5.76 -3.30 4.78
N ARG A 88 6.17 -3.24 6.06
CA ARG A 88 5.28 -3.29 7.21
C ARG A 88 5.65 -2.26 8.27
N ILE A 89 4.98 -1.11 8.20
CA ILE A 89 5.08 -0.06 9.23
C ILE A 89 4.16 -0.42 10.40
N MET A 90 4.68 -0.32 11.62
CA MET A 90 3.95 -0.62 12.85
C MET A 90 3.34 0.65 13.45
N SER A 91 2.30 0.49 14.29
CA SER A 91 1.70 1.60 15.02
C SER A 91 2.74 2.29 15.89
N ILE A 92 2.74 3.63 15.88
CA ILE A 92 3.68 4.40 16.71
C ILE A 92 3.31 4.42 18.20
N GLN A 93 2.12 3.91 18.56
CA GLN A 93 1.68 3.75 19.95
C GLN A 93 1.74 2.29 20.42
N ASP A 94 1.72 1.33 19.50
CA ASP A 94 1.84 -0.09 19.76
C ASP A 94 2.70 -0.74 18.67
N PRO A 95 4.03 -0.81 18.86
CA PRO A 95 4.95 -1.36 17.84
C PRO A 95 4.77 -2.86 17.55
N THR A 96 3.89 -3.53 18.24
CA THR A 96 3.53 -4.94 17.98
C THR A 96 2.38 -5.08 16.98
N SER A 97 1.63 -4.01 16.77
CA SER A 97 0.48 -3.95 15.87
C SER A 97 0.81 -3.19 14.58
N LYS A 98 0.27 -3.64 13.43
CA LYS A 98 0.42 -2.91 12.16
C LYS A 98 -0.25 -1.53 12.24
N MET A 99 0.41 -0.48 11.71
CA MET A 99 -0.21 0.84 11.57
C MET A 99 -1.48 0.75 10.72
N SER A 100 -2.58 1.31 11.20
CA SER A 100 -3.86 1.28 10.51
C SER A 100 -4.61 2.58 10.70
N LYS A 101 -5.15 3.14 9.59
CA LYS A 101 -6.02 4.32 9.64
C LYS A 101 -7.37 4.05 10.33
N SER A 102 -7.76 2.78 10.46
CA SER A 102 -8.98 2.35 11.17
C SER A 102 -8.75 2.06 12.64
N ASP A 103 -7.54 2.31 13.17
CA ASP A 103 -7.28 2.18 14.60
C ASP A 103 -8.13 3.19 15.40
N LYS A 104 -8.76 2.70 16.48
CA LYS A 104 -9.52 3.56 17.40
C LYS A 104 -8.62 4.58 18.08
N ASN A 105 -7.35 4.26 18.31
CA ASN A 105 -6.34 5.18 18.81
C ASN A 105 -5.73 5.98 17.65
N THR A 106 -6.28 7.15 17.38
CA THR A 106 -5.80 8.05 16.32
C THR A 106 -4.34 8.53 16.48
N LYS A 107 -3.72 8.32 17.65
CA LYS A 107 -2.29 8.59 17.86
C LYS A 107 -1.39 7.46 17.32
N GLY A 108 -1.94 6.30 17.00
CA GLY A 108 -1.19 5.14 16.52
C GLY A 108 -0.72 5.25 15.08
N TYR A 109 -1.26 6.19 14.30
CA TYR A 109 -0.91 6.40 12.89
C TYR A 109 -0.76 7.88 12.54
N ILE A 110 -0.03 8.16 11.47
CA ILE A 110 0.08 9.49 10.88
C ILE A 110 -0.81 9.52 9.64
N SER A 111 -1.77 10.45 9.63
CA SER A 111 -2.58 10.71 8.44
C SER A 111 -1.80 11.64 7.48
N LEU A 112 -1.97 11.43 6.17
CA LEU A 112 -1.39 12.32 5.15
C LEU A 112 -1.86 13.77 5.29
N LEU A 113 -3.03 14.00 5.90
CA LEU A 113 -3.62 15.33 6.15
C LEU A 113 -3.48 15.78 7.60
N ASP A 114 -2.67 15.11 8.42
CA ASP A 114 -2.35 15.62 9.76
C ASP A 114 -1.57 16.95 9.66
N GLU A 115 -2.00 17.95 10.39
CA GLU A 115 -1.27 19.22 10.48
C GLU A 115 0.14 19.02 11.07
N PRO A 116 1.14 19.85 10.71
CA PRO A 116 2.52 19.75 11.22
C PRO A 116 2.61 19.66 12.75
N LYS A 117 1.78 20.40 13.47
CA LYS A 117 1.72 20.37 14.95
C LYS A 117 1.21 19.00 15.46
N VAL A 118 0.28 18.37 14.73
CA VAL A 118 -0.27 17.06 15.09
C VAL A 118 0.78 15.98 14.85
N ILE A 119 1.47 16.03 13.71
CA ILE A 119 2.58 15.11 13.38
C ILE A 119 3.65 15.16 14.46
N ARG A 120 4.14 16.35 14.81
CA ARG A 120 5.14 16.52 15.89
C ARG A 120 4.67 15.93 17.22
N LYS A 121 3.41 16.18 17.60
CA LYS A 121 2.84 15.65 18.83
C LYS A 121 2.75 14.11 18.80
N LYS A 122 2.33 13.53 17.69
CA LYS A 122 2.24 12.08 17.52
C LYS A 122 3.61 11.43 17.60
N ILE A 123 4.60 11.91 16.84
CA ILE A 123 5.98 11.39 16.84
C ILE A 123 6.63 11.56 18.22
N LYS A 124 6.48 12.71 18.87
CA LYS A 124 6.99 12.95 20.22
C LYS A 124 6.46 11.93 21.23
N SER A 125 5.16 11.57 21.11
CA SER A 125 4.49 10.61 21.99
C SER A 125 4.63 9.15 21.55
N ALA A 126 5.32 8.87 20.44
CA ALA A 126 5.54 7.50 19.98
C ALA A 126 6.25 6.65 21.05
N VAL A 127 5.82 5.41 21.18
CA VAL A 127 6.36 4.49 22.18
C VAL A 127 7.80 4.09 21.82
N THR A 128 8.70 4.25 22.79
CA THR A 128 10.09 3.80 22.74
C THR A 128 10.47 3.23 24.11
N ASP A 129 11.52 2.42 24.17
CA ASP A 129 12.10 1.94 25.43
C ASP A 129 12.72 3.09 26.25
N SER A 130 13.22 2.79 27.45
CA SER A 130 13.80 3.75 28.39
C SER A 130 15.32 3.95 28.25
N SER A 131 16.01 3.19 27.37
CA SER A 131 17.47 3.24 27.27
C SER A 131 18.01 4.54 26.67
N GLY A 132 17.24 5.20 25.83
CA GLY A 132 17.67 6.38 25.09
C GLY A 132 18.68 6.09 23.97
N ILE A 133 19.04 4.83 23.75
CA ILE A 133 20.04 4.41 22.77
C ILE A 133 19.35 4.09 21.44
N ILE A 134 19.77 4.79 20.38
CA ILE A 134 19.24 4.60 19.03
C ILE A 134 19.97 3.42 18.38
N GLU A 135 19.25 2.33 18.22
CA GLU A 135 19.73 1.07 17.72
C GLU A 135 18.57 0.32 17.04
N TYR A 136 18.90 -0.41 15.98
CA TYR A 136 17.91 -1.19 15.25
C TYR A 136 17.88 -2.62 15.78
N ASP A 137 16.89 -2.93 16.59
CA ASP A 137 16.61 -4.26 17.15
C ASP A 137 15.09 -4.43 17.23
N LYS A 138 14.54 -5.17 16.29
CA LYS A 138 13.08 -5.39 16.20
C LYS A 138 12.51 -6.17 17.39
N GLU A 139 13.32 -7.01 18.04
CA GLU A 139 12.87 -7.87 19.14
C GLU A 139 12.88 -7.13 20.47
N ASN A 140 13.99 -6.47 20.79
CA ASN A 140 14.18 -5.82 22.10
C ASN A 140 13.80 -4.33 22.08
N LYS A 141 13.85 -3.68 20.91
CA LYS A 141 13.60 -2.25 20.73
C LYS A 141 12.61 -1.99 19.58
N PRO A 142 11.42 -2.62 19.57
CA PRO A 142 10.51 -2.53 18.43
C PRO A 142 10.05 -1.10 18.14
N GLY A 143 9.91 -0.26 19.16
CA GLY A 143 9.46 1.14 19.01
C GLY A 143 10.44 2.00 18.22
N ILE A 144 11.72 2.05 18.66
CA ILE A 144 12.75 2.84 17.95
C ILE A 144 13.06 2.24 16.59
N SER A 145 13.04 0.90 16.46
CA SER A 145 13.27 0.21 15.18
C SER A 145 12.20 0.57 14.14
N ASN A 146 10.93 0.67 14.57
CA ASN A 146 9.84 1.15 13.71
C ASN A 146 10.03 2.61 13.29
N LEU A 147 10.44 3.49 14.21
CA LEU A 147 10.71 4.89 13.89
C LEU A 147 11.91 5.05 12.95
N LEU A 148 12.96 4.22 13.09
CA LEU A 148 14.09 4.18 12.16
C LEU A 148 13.65 3.73 10.76
N THR A 149 12.78 2.71 10.67
CA THR A 149 12.22 2.27 9.39
C THR A 149 11.42 3.38 8.72
N ILE A 150 10.59 4.11 9.49
CA ILE A 150 9.85 5.26 8.96
C ILE A 150 10.81 6.36 8.49
N PHE A 151 11.85 6.68 9.28
CA PHE A 151 12.79 7.73 8.93
C PHE A 151 13.58 7.40 7.66
N SER A 152 14.03 6.16 7.53
CA SER A 152 14.69 5.65 6.32
C SER A 152 13.80 5.84 5.08
N ALA A 153 12.51 5.50 5.17
CA ALA A 153 11.56 5.65 4.07
C ALA A 153 11.31 7.13 3.65
N PHE A 154 11.48 8.09 4.57
CA PHE A 154 11.28 9.53 4.29
C PHE A 154 12.56 10.27 3.89
N THR A 155 13.74 9.66 3.98
CA THR A 155 15.02 10.38 3.77
C THR A 155 15.98 9.70 2.79
N ASP A 156 15.59 8.57 2.21
CA ASP A 156 16.46 7.72 1.37
C ASP A 156 17.79 7.31 2.04
N LYS A 157 17.91 7.53 3.38
CA LYS A 157 19.05 7.06 4.17
C LYS A 157 18.82 5.64 4.64
N SER A 158 19.86 4.82 4.62
CA SER A 158 19.80 3.50 5.22
C SER A 158 19.62 3.58 6.74
N ILE A 159 19.06 2.54 7.33
CA ILE A 159 18.90 2.44 8.78
C ILE A 159 20.25 2.57 9.50
N ASP A 160 21.32 1.96 8.96
CA ASP A 160 22.68 2.02 9.53
C ASP A 160 23.26 3.45 9.51
N GLU A 161 22.99 4.22 8.47
CA GLU A 161 23.38 5.64 8.41
C GLU A 161 22.66 6.47 9.47
N LEU A 162 21.35 6.25 9.64
CA LEU A 162 20.55 6.93 10.67
C LEU A 162 21.01 6.57 12.08
N VAL A 163 21.31 5.28 12.36
CA VAL A 163 21.84 4.86 13.66
C VAL A 163 23.17 5.56 13.96
N LYS A 164 24.08 5.66 12.98
CA LYS A 164 25.37 6.37 13.14
C LYS A 164 25.18 7.87 13.33
N GLU A 165 24.31 8.51 12.53
CA GLU A 165 24.03 9.94 12.59
C GLU A 165 23.47 10.36 13.95
N PHE A 166 22.61 9.54 14.54
CA PHE A 166 21.95 9.85 15.81
C PHE A 166 22.58 9.15 17.02
N ALA A 167 23.78 8.56 16.86
CA ALA A 167 24.49 7.94 17.98
C ALA A 167 24.71 8.95 19.10
N GLY A 168 24.23 8.64 20.32
CA GLY A 168 24.36 9.50 21.50
C GLY A 168 23.44 10.72 21.56
N SER A 169 22.56 10.94 20.57
CA SER A 169 21.69 12.12 20.52
C SER A 169 20.42 12.00 21.39
N GLY A 170 20.06 10.78 21.81
CA GLY A 170 18.84 10.48 22.55
C GLY A 170 17.55 10.56 21.72
N TYR A 171 16.47 9.95 22.25
CA TYR A 171 15.20 9.84 21.52
C TYR A 171 14.50 11.18 21.23
N GLY A 172 14.71 12.19 22.06
CA GLY A 172 14.06 13.50 21.89
C GLY A 172 14.47 14.17 20.57
N ASN A 173 15.78 14.30 20.35
CA ASN A 173 16.35 14.88 19.14
C ASN A 173 16.00 14.05 17.89
N PHE A 174 16.13 12.71 17.99
CA PHE A 174 15.78 11.81 16.92
C PHE A 174 14.31 11.97 16.47
N LYS A 175 13.37 11.96 17.42
CA LYS A 175 11.93 12.13 17.15
C LYS A 175 11.61 13.50 16.54
N GLU A 176 12.32 14.55 16.96
CA GLU A 176 12.13 15.88 16.38
C GLU A 176 12.58 15.92 14.92
N LYS A 177 13.75 15.35 14.60
CA LYS A 177 14.26 15.28 13.22
C LYS A 177 13.42 14.37 12.33
N LEU A 178 12.91 13.26 12.86
CA LEU A 178 11.95 12.41 12.16
C LEU A 178 10.65 13.18 11.83
N ALA A 179 10.13 13.94 12.79
CA ALA A 179 8.94 14.76 12.56
C ALA A 179 9.19 15.84 11.49
N ASP A 180 10.38 16.47 11.51
CA ASP A 180 10.78 17.43 10.48
C ASP A 180 10.82 16.81 9.09
N ALA A 181 11.40 15.62 8.94
CA ALA A 181 11.47 14.91 7.68
C ALA A 181 10.07 14.55 7.15
N ILE A 182 9.20 14.02 8.00
CA ILE A 182 7.81 13.70 7.63
C ILE A 182 7.05 14.95 7.18
N ILE A 183 7.18 16.06 7.91
CA ILE A 183 6.50 17.32 7.60
C ILE A 183 7.00 17.88 6.27
N ALA A 184 8.31 17.87 6.05
CA ALA A 184 8.92 18.39 4.81
C ALA A 184 8.39 17.66 3.56
N GLU A 185 8.11 16.36 3.67
CA GLU A 185 7.56 15.57 2.57
C GLU A 185 6.04 15.77 2.41
N LEU A 186 5.29 15.83 3.53
CA LEU A 186 3.83 15.90 3.47
C LEU A 186 3.30 17.32 3.20
N GLU A 187 3.96 18.37 3.65
CA GLU A 187 3.46 19.75 3.53
C GLU A 187 3.25 20.20 2.07
N PRO A 188 4.18 19.97 1.12
CA PRO A 188 3.95 20.30 -0.29
C PRO A 188 2.76 19.54 -0.89
N MET A 189 2.59 18.26 -0.55
CA MET A 189 1.46 17.45 -0.97
C MET A 189 0.14 18.00 -0.39
N GLN A 190 0.12 18.41 0.89
CA GLN A 190 -1.07 18.98 1.53
C GLN A 190 -1.47 20.31 0.89
N ILE A 191 -0.52 21.18 0.59
CA ILE A 191 -0.76 22.44 -0.13
C ILE A 191 -1.43 22.13 -1.47
N ARG A 192 -0.86 21.23 -2.26
CA ARG A 192 -1.41 20.85 -3.56
C ARG A 192 -2.79 20.21 -3.45
N TYR A 193 -3.03 19.40 -2.43
CA TYR A 193 -4.32 18.80 -2.14
C TYR A 193 -5.41 19.86 -1.93
N TYR A 194 -5.16 20.87 -1.12
CA TYR A 194 -6.15 21.94 -0.85
C TYR A 194 -6.35 22.86 -2.05
N GLU A 195 -5.33 23.13 -2.85
CA GLU A 195 -5.46 23.85 -4.12
C GLU A 195 -6.40 23.12 -5.07
N LEU A 196 -6.19 21.82 -5.27
CA LEU A 196 -7.03 21.00 -6.15
C LEU A 196 -8.48 20.92 -5.70
N LEU A 197 -8.72 20.75 -4.39
CA LEU A 197 -10.08 20.68 -3.85
C LEU A 197 -10.91 21.95 -4.11
N SER A 198 -10.26 23.11 -4.21
CA SER A 198 -10.91 24.41 -4.42
C SER A 198 -10.98 24.81 -5.89
N SER A 199 -10.48 23.97 -6.81
CA SER A 199 -10.37 24.28 -8.24
C SER A 199 -11.19 23.33 -9.12
N LYS A 200 -11.43 23.73 -10.37
CA LYS A 200 -11.98 22.83 -11.41
C LYS A 200 -10.93 21.89 -11.98
N GLU A 201 -9.64 22.10 -11.65
CA GLU A 201 -8.53 21.29 -12.16
C GLU A 201 -8.67 19.81 -11.76
N LEU A 202 -9.26 19.54 -10.58
CA LEU A 202 -9.52 18.17 -10.13
C LEU A 202 -10.41 17.41 -11.12
N ASP A 203 -11.51 18.03 -11.56
CA ASP A 203 -12.43 17.41 -12.52
C ASP A 203 -11.75 17.20 -13.87
N ASP A 204 -10.99 18.19 -14.35
CA ASP A 204 -10.22 18.09 -15.59
C ASP A 204 -9.18 16.96 -15.56
N ILE A 205 -8.48 16.78 -14.44
CA ILE A 205 -7.53 15.67 -14.22
C ILE A 205 -8.26 14.32 -14.23
N LEU A 206 -9.38 14.22 -13.53
CA LEU A 206 -10.17 12.98 -13.47
C LEU A 206 -10.72 12.61 -14.85
N ASP A 207 -11.25 13.57 -15.59
CA ASP A 207 -11.79 13.35 -16.95
C ASP A 207 -10.68 12.92 -17.93
N ALA A 208 -9.54 13.60 -17.89
CA ALA A 208 -8.38 13.25 -18.73
C ALA A 208 -7.86 11.86 -18.37
N GLY A 209 -7.73 11.55 -17.08
CA GLY A 209 -7.32 10.23 -16.58
C GLY A 209 -8.30 9.13 -16.99
N ALA A 210 -9.60 9.36 -16.84
CA ALA A 210 -10.64 8.42 -17.25
C ALA A 210 -10.59 8.13 -18.76
N LYS A 211 -10.35 9.17 -19.58
CA LYS A 211 -10.22 9.02 -21.03
C LYS A 211 -9.02 8.15 -21.41
N GLN A 212 -7.85 8.37 -20.78
CA GLN A 212 -6.65 7.57 -21.02
C GLN A 212 -6.84 6.12 -20.55
N ALA A 213 -7.36 5.93 -19.33
CA ALA A 213 -7.61 4.61 -18.77
C ALA A 213 -8.59 3.80 -19.64
N ASN A 214 -9.70 4.42 -20.06
CA ASN A 214 -10.67 3.78 -20.94
C ASN A 214 -10.09 3.39 -22.30
N ALA A 215 -9.20 4.19 -22.88
CA ALA A 215 -8.57 3.84 -24.16
C ALA A 215 -7.76 2.54 -24.07
N VAL A 216 -6.94 2.40 -23.01
CA VAL A 216 -6.15 1.19 -22.76
C VAL A 216 -7.03 -0.01 -22.41
N ALA A 217 -7.93 0.17 -21.45
CA ALA A 217 -8.80 -0.89 -20.95
C ALA A 217 -9.71 -1.46 -22.05
N SER A 218 -10.30 -0.59 -22.90
CA SER A 218 -11.17 -0.98 -24.01
C SER A 218 -10.45 -1.83 -25.05
N GLU A 219 -9.19 -1.53 -25.34
CA GLU A 219 -8.41 -2.32 -26.29
C GLU A 219 -8.12 -3.73 -25.73
N THR A 220 -7.77 -3.84 -24.45
CA THR A 220 -7.56 -5.13 -23.82
C THR A 220 -8.87 -5.93 -23.72
N LEU A 221 -9.96 -5.27 -23.32
CA LEU A 221 -11.28 -5.88 -23.25
C LEU A 221 -11.71 -6.43 -24.62
N ARG A 222 -11.56 -5.63 -25.69
CA ARG A 222 -11.88 -6.05 -27.07
C ARG A 222 -11.09 -7.30 -27.47
N ARG A 223 -9.79 -7.38 -27.15
CA ARG A 223 -8.98 -8.58 -27.42
C ARG A 223 -9.50 -9.79 -26.67
N MET A 224 -9.89 -9.64 -25.41
CA MET A 224 -10.47 -10.69 -24.60
C MET A 224 -11.81 -11.17 -25.16
N GLU A 225 -12.72 -10.25 -25.47
CA GLU A 225 -14.04 -10.54 -26.05
C GLU A 225 -13.95 -11.25 -27.39
N THR A 226 -13.03 -10.80 -28.26
CA THR A 226 -12.74 -11.48 -29.53
C THR A 226 -12.26 -12.92 -29.29
N ALA A 227 -11.35 -13.12 -28.34
CA ALA A 227 -10.80 -14.44 -28.04
C ALA A 227 -11.85 -15.44 -27.53
N ILE A 228 -12.82 -14.96 -26.73
CA ILE A 228 -13.92 -15.82 -26.21
C ILE A 228 -15.14 -15.89 -27.15
N GLY A 229 -15.11 -15.15 -28.27
CA GLY A 229 -16.17 -15.17 -29.28
C GLY A 229 -17.37 -14.25 -29.02
N LEU A 230 -17.24 -13.28 -28.11
CA LEU A 230 -18.28 -12.28 -27.85
C LEU A 230 -18.22 -11.08 -28.82
N HIS A 231 -17.06 -10.86 -29.46
CA HIS A 231 -16.87 -9.80 -30.45
C HIS A 231 -16.60 -10.41 -31.83
N ARG A 232 -17.25 -9.88 -32.88
CA ARG A 232 -17.12 -10.32 -34.27
C ARG A 232 -16.37 -9.29 -35.08
#